data_40b3e5a2f85a3970aa627aca38f68cd2
#
_entry.id   40b3e5a2f85a3970aa627aca38f68cd2
#
_cell.length_a   1.000
_cell.length_b   1.000
_cell.length_c   1.000
_cell.angle_alpha   90.00
_cell.angle_beta   90.00
_cell.angle_gamma   90.00
#
_symmetry.space_group_name_H-M   'P 1'
#
loop_
_entity.id
_entity.type
_entity.pdbx_description
1 polymer ?
#
loop_
_entity_poly.entity_id
_entity_poly.type
_entity_poly.pdbx_seq_one_letter_code
_entity_poly.pdbx_strand_id
1 'polypeptide(L)'
;GYDLKQLFIGAEGTLGIITAAVLKLFPRPRDRATVLAATADLEKLLDLFSRIHGSCGDSLVVFEVMSRICIDFAAKHVAGVVDPMRAKYPYYGLIELSGSGPGLGDALETVLGAAFDDGLLDDAVIAASGAQARQLWRLREAIPEAQKHEGGSIKHDIAIPRSKVPEFIARA
;
A
#
# COMPACT_ATOMS: atom_id res chain seq x y z
N GLY A 1 -34.16 14.48 2.45
CA GLY A 1 -34.35 13.40 3.42
C GLY A 1 -33.04 12.70 3.74
N TYR A 2 -33.07 11.74 4.65
CA TYR A 2 -31.88 10.93 4.98
C TYR A 2 -31.47 10.03 3.81
N ASP A 3 -30.18 9.89 3.59
CA ASP A 3 -29.64 8.96 2.59
C ASP A 3 -29.55 7.55 3.19
N LEU A 4 -30.66 6.82 3.13
CA LEU A 4 -30.82 5.51 3.80
C LEU A 4 -29.84 4.41 3.29
N LYS A 5 -29.29 4.56 2.08
CA LYS A 5 -28.30 3.58 1.58
C LYS A 5 -27.04 3.50 2.46
N GLN A 6 -26.70 4.58 3.17
CA GLN A 6 -25.56 4.62 4.08
C GLN A 6 -25.71 3.66 5.28
N LEU A 7 -26.92 3.26 5.62
CA LEU A 7 -27.16 2.25 6.66
C LEU A 7 -26.75 0.84 6.23
N PHE A 8 -26.84 0.56 4.92
CA PHE A 8 -26.55 -0.76 4.37
C PHE A 8 -25.08 -0.91 3.94
N ILE A 9 -24.42 0.20 3.59
CA ILE A 9 -23.00 0.21 3.24
C ILE A 9 -22.19 -0.07 4.52
N GLY A 10 -21.45 -1.20 4.54
CA GLY A 10 -20.68 -1.62 5.71
C GLY A 10 -21.49 -2.36 6.78
N ALA A 11 -22.77 -2.65 6.54
CA ALA A 11 -23.61 -3.42 7.50
C ALA A 11 -23.32 -4.93 7.51
N GLU A 12 -22.46 -5.42 6.64
CA GLU A 12 -22.04 -6.83 6.55
C GLU A 12 -23.19 -7.85 6.53
N GLY A 13 -24.30 -7.47 5.89
CA GLY A 13 -25.50 -8.32 5.79
C GLY A 13 -26.42 -8.31 7.04
N THR A 14 -26.08 -7.58 8.11
CA THR A 14 -26.89 -7.56 9.35
C THR A 14 -28.21 -6.82 9.20
N LEU A 15 -28.31 -5.85 8.27
CA LEU A 15 -29.53 -5.07 8.02
C LEU A 15 -30.26 -5.51 6.74
N GLY A 16 -29.67 -6.38 5.93
CA GLY A 16 -30.22 -6.87 4.68
C GLY A 16 -29.17 -7.27 3.68
N ILE A 17 -29.61 -7.84 2.55
CA ILE A 17 -28.75 -8.24 1.44
C ILE A 17 -28.91 -7.25 0.30
N ILE A 18 -27.83 -6.66 -0.16
CA ILE A 18 -27.81 -5.77 -1.32
C ILE A 18 -27.87 -6.64 -2.58
N THR A 19 -28.98 -6.57 -3.32
CA THR A 19 -29.21 -7.35 -4.54
C THR A 19 -28.82 -6.60 -5.81
N ALA A 20 -28.83 -5.26 -5.77
CA ALA A 20 -28.44 -4.41 -6.90
C ALA A 20 -27.96 -3.04 -6.39
N ALA A 21 -27.06 -2.41 -7.11
CA ALA A 21 -26.58 -1.07 -6.81
C ALA A 21 -26.35 -0.23 -8.08
N VAL A 22 -26.58 1.07 -7.99
CA VAL A 22 -26.17 2.04 -9.00
C VAL A 22 -24.86 2.65 -8.53
N LEU A 23 -23.80 2.45 -9.33
CA LEU A 23 -22.45 2.94 -9.01
C LEU A 23 -22.12 4.17 -9.83
N LYS A 24 -21.54 5.19 -9.18
CA LYS A 24 -20.95 6.33 -9.85
C LYS A 24 -19.64 5.92 -10.50
N LEU A 25 -19.50 6.11 -11.79
CA LEU A 25 -18.27 5.86 -12.52
C LEU A 25 -17.43 7.13 -12.62
N PHE A 26 -16.13 6.96 -12.58
CA PHE A 26 -15.13 8.00 -12.78
C PHE A 26 -14.31 7.69 -14.04
N PRO A 27 -13.78 8.70 -14.75
CA PRO A 27 -12.83 8.48 -15.82
C PRO A 27 -11.64 7.64 -15.34
N ARG A 28 -11.19 6.70 -16.18
CA ARG A 28 -10.00 5.92 -15.87
C ARG A 28 -8.80 6.86 -15.76
N PRO A 29 -7.99 6.76 -14.68
CA PRO A 29 -6.76 7.52 -14.58
C PRO A 29 -5.84 7.25 -15.78
N ARG A 30 -5.21 8.30 -16.29
CA ARG A 30 -4.32 8.22 -17.47
C ARG A 30 -2.86 8.03 -17.09
N ASP A 31 -2.50 8.47 -15.89
CA ASP A 31 -1.15 8.39 -15.35
C ASP A 31 -1.14 7.66 -14.02
N ARG A 32 -0.15 6.79 -13.83
CA ARG A 32 0.08 6.04 -12.60
C ARG A 32 1.57 5.88 -12.36
N ALA A 33 1.98 6.03 -11.12
CA ALA A 33 3.33 5.73 -10.67
C ALA A 33 3.27 4.81 -9.46
N THR A 34 3.95 3.67 -9.53
CA THR A 34 3.97 2.66 -8.46
C THR A 34 5.41 2.46 -8.00
N VAL A 35 5.63 2.45 -6.71
CA VAL A 35 6.93 2.21 -6.08
C VAL A 35 6.79 1.27 -4.89
N LEU A 36 7.81 0.45 -4.68
CA LEU A 36 8.07 -0.24 -3.43
C LEU A 36 9.25 0.47 -2.76
N ALA A 37 9.00 1.13 -1.64
CA ALA A 37 10.02 1.77 -0.80
C ALA A 37 10.39 0.86 0.36
N ALA A 38 11.60 0.95 0.88
CA ALA A 38 12.05 0.14 2.01
C ALA A 38 12.84 0.96 3.02
N THR A 39 12.68 0.64 4.30
CA THR A 39 13.40 1.30 5.40
C THR A 39 13.57 0.37 6.59
N ALA A 40 14.57 0.67 7.42
CA ALA A 40 14.79 -0.02 8.69
C ALA A 40 13.78 0.41 9.78
N ASP A 41 13.08 1.53 9.61
CA ASP A 41 12.28 2.18 10.65
C ASP A 41 10.86 2.49 10.17
N LEU A 42 9.87 2.02 10.93
CA LEU A 42 8.46 2.28 10.62
C LEU A 42 8.06 3.75 10.75
N GLU A 43 8.67 4.49 11.69
CA GLU A 43 8.41 5.93 11.85
C GLU A 43 8.84 6.69 10.59
N LYS A 44 9.97 6.32 9.99
CA LYS A 44 10.41 6.88 8.71
C LYS A 44 9.42 6.63 7.57
N LEU A 45 8.74 5.48 7.53
CA LEU A 45 7.67 5.24 6.56
C LEU A 45 6.47 6.19 6.78
N LEU A 46 6.13 6.52 8.00
CA LEU A 46 5.06 7.50 8.28
C LEU A 46 5.46 8.91 7.87
N ASP A 47 6.72 9.28 8.06
CA ASP A 47 7.27 10.56 7.62
C ASP A 47 7.30 10.61 6.09
N LEU A 48 7.70 9.51 5.43
CA LEU A 48 7.63 9.36 3.98
C LEU A 48 6.18 9.50 3.47
N PHE A 49 5.21 8.84 4.13
CA PHE A 49 3.79 9.02 3.81
C PHE A 49 3.40 10.50 3.88
N SER A 50 3.76 11.19 4.98
CA SER A 50 3.40 12.59 5.19
C SER A 50 4.01 13.49 4.13
N ARG A 51 5.25 13.23 3.72
CA ARG A 51 5.96 13.95 2.65
C ARG A 51 5.29 13.76 1.30
N ILE A 52 5.02 12.51 0.91
CA ILE A 52 4.36 12.21 -0.37
C ILE A 52 2.95 12.79 -0.41
N HIS A 53 2.18 12.62 0.66
CA HIS A 53 0.83 13.18 0.76
C HIS A 53 0.85 14.72 0.68
N GLY A 54 1.82 15.37 1.35
CA GLY A 54 1.99 16.83 1.28
C GLY A 54 2.38 17.34 -0.11
N SER A 55 3.13 16.55 -0.88
CA SER A 55 3.60 16.94 -2.22
C SER A 55 2.65 16.55 -3.35
N CYS A 56 1.98 15.40 -3.23
CA CYS A 56 1.16 14.81 -4.29
C CYS A 56 -0.35 14.87 -4.00
N GLY A 57 -0.75 15.23 -2.78
CA GLY A 57 -2.15 15.42 -2.39
C GLY A 57 -3.04 14.21 -2.73
N ASP A 58 -4.18 14.48 -3.36
CA ASP A 58 -5.18 13.48 -3.73
C ASP A 58 -4.70 12.48 -4.79
N SER A 59 -3.55 12.73 -5.43
CA SER A 59 -2.95 11.75 -6.34
C SER A 59 -2.40 10.53 -5.61
N LEU A 60 -2.11 10.61 -4.32
CA LEU A 60 -1.71 9.47 -3.49
C LEU A 60 -2.93 8.58 -3.20
N VAL A 61 -3.08 7.49 -3.92
CA VAL A 61 -4.23 6.59 -3.82
C VAL A 61 -3.94 5.33 -2.99
N VAL A 62 -2.67 4.95 -2.88
CA VAL A 62 -2.24 3.80 -2.08
C VAL A 62 -0.98 4.11 -1.30
N PHE A 63 -0.98 3.72 -0.03
CA PHE A 63 0.20 3.63 0.82
C PHE A 63 -0.01 2.45 1.78
N GLU A 64 0.53 1.29 1.42
CA GLU A 64 0.42 0.07 2.24
C GLU A 64 1.76 -0.30 2.86
N VAL A 65 1.76 -0.60 4.15
CA VAL A 65 2.96 -1.00 4.89
C VAL A 65 3.00 -2.51 5.04
N MET A 66 4.15 -3.12 4.76
CA MET A 66 4.40 -4.54 4.92
C MET A 66 5.67 -4.74 5.75
N SER A 67 5.67 -5.72 6.64
CA SER A 67 6.88 -6.16 7.34
C SER A 67 7.67 -7.14 6.48
N ARG A 68 8.95 -7.35 6.83
CA ARG A 68 9.86 -8.31 6.17
C ARG A 68 9.26 -9.70 6.05
N ILE A 69 8.63 -10.20 7.11
CA ILE A 69 8.03 -11.54 7.13
C ILE A 69 6.96 -11.73 6.04
N CYS A 70 6.20 -10.67 5.72
CA CYS A 70 5.19 -10.71 4.65
C CYS A 70 5.86 -10.96 3.30
N ILE A 71 6.99 -10.30 3.04
CA ILE A 71 7.75 -10.44 1.80
C ILE A 71 8.37 -11.84 1.71
N ASP A 72 8.97 -12.33 2.81
CA ASP A 72 9.57 -13.67 2.87
C ASP A 72 8.53 -14.77 2.62
N PHE A 73 7.33 -14.65 3.20
CA PHE A 73 6.26 -15.64 2.99
C PHE A 73 5.75 -15.60 1.55
N ALA A 74 5.51 -14.43 0.99
CA ALA A 74 5.05 -14.30 -0.39
C ALA A 74 6.05 -14.90 -1.38
N ALA A 75 7.34 -14.59 -1.24
CA ALA A 75 8.41 -15.10 -2.09
C ALA A 75 8.66 -16.61 -1.92
N LYS A 76 8.43 -17.16 -0.71
CA LYS A 76 8.62 -18.58 -0.39
C LYS A 76 7.51 -19.48 -0.97
N HIS A 77 6.26 -19.03 -0.89
CA HIS A 77 5.09 -19.89 -1.12
C HIS A 77 4.36 -19.63 -2.43
N VAL A 78 4.53 -18.46 -3.05
CA VAL A 78 3.78 -18.11 -4.26
C VAL A 78 4.71 -18.05 -5.47
N ALA A 79 4.51 -18.97 -6.41
CA ALA A 79 5.36 -19.08 -7.60
C ALA A 79 5.39 -17.78 -8.42
N GLY A 80 6.60 -17.36 -8.79
CA GLY A 80 6.84 -16.15 -9.59
C GLY A 80 6.70 -14.84 -8.82
N VAL A 81 6.57 -14.89 -7.50
CA VAL A 81 6.72 -13.73 -6.60
C VAL A 81 8.17 -13.67 -6.14
N VAL A 82 8.80 -12.52 -6.31
CA VAL A 82 10.20 -12.28 -5.91
C VAL A 82 10.29 -10.95 -5.19
N ASP A 83 11.21 -10.87 -4.23
CA ASP A 83 11.58 -9.59 -3.62
C ASP A 83 12.41 -8.79 -4.63
N PRO A 84 11.97 -7.60 -5.06
CA PRO A 84 12.71 -6.80 -6.04
C PRO A 84 13.87 -6.00 -5.43
N MET A 85 13.99 -5.97 -4.10
CA MET A 85 15.01 -5.19 -3.40
C MET A 85 16.35 -5.90 -3.42
N ARG A 86 17.45 -5.11 -3.40
CA ARG A 86 18.84 -5.63 -3.36
C ARG A 86 19.21 -6.22 -2.01
N ALA A 87 18.59 -5.72 -0.95
CA ALA A 87 18.81 -6.15 0.44
C ALA A 87 17.47 -6.40 1.14
N LYS A 88 17.54 -7.03 2.32
CA LYS A 88 16.38 -7.26 3.17
C LYS A 88 16.23 -6.09 4.15
N TYR A 89 15.04 -5.53 4.21
CA TYR A 89 14.70 -4.43 5.10
C TYR A 89 13.58 -4.86 6.05
N PRO A 90 13.46 -4.30 7.26
CA PRO A 90 12.38 -4.61 8.20
C PRO A 90 11.01 -4.21 7.69
N TYR A 91 10.88 -3.07 7.02
CA TYR A 91 9.61 -2.51 6.57
C TYR A 91 9.64 -2.07 5.11
N TYR A 92 8.50 -2.23 4.47
CA TYR A 92 8.27 -1.87 3.06
C TYR A 92 6.99 -1.05 2.93
N GLY A 93 7.01 -0.06 2.05
CA GLY A 93 5.84 0.72 1.66
C GLY A 93 5.52 0.49 0.18
N LEU A 94 4.35 -0.09 -0.12
CA LEU A 94 3.82 -0.09 -1.49
C LEU A 94 3.01 1.18 -1.68
N ILE A 95 3.42 2.00 -2.64
CA ILE A 95 2.91 3.35 -2.86
C ILE A 95 2.44 3.47 -4.31
N GLU A 96 1.24 4.00 -4.51
CA GLU A 96 0.73 4.30 -5.85
C GLU A 96 0.18 5.72 -5.92
N LEU A 97 0.65 6.48 -6.90
CA LEU A 97 0.02 7.71 -7.35
C LEU A 97 -0.84 7.42 -8.57
N SER A 98 -1.98 8.10 -8.67
CA SER A 98 -2.91 7.96 -9.79
C SER A 98 -3.57 9.29 -10.10
N GLY A 99 -3.70 9.63 -11.39
CA GLY A 99 -4.28 10.91 -11.80
C GLY A 99 -4.61 11.00 -13.28
N SER A 100 -5.14 12.15 -13.69
CA SER A 100 -5.55 12.41 -15.06
C SER A 100 -4.52 13.20 -15.88
N GLY A 101 -3.59 13.88 -15.20
CA GLY A 101 -2.50 14.63 -15.83
C GLY A 101 -1.21 13.82 -15.87
N PRO A 102 -0.27 14.18 -16.77
CA PRO A 102 1.05 13.54 -16.84
C PRO A 102 1.97 14.02 -15.71
N GLY A 103 3.07 13.27 -15.48
CA GLY A 103 4.18 13.71 -14.63
C GLY A 103 4.12 13.16 -13.19
N LEU A 104 3.23 12.22 -12.89
CA LEU A 104 3.19 11.60 -11.55
C LEU A 104 4.45 10.78 -11.26
N GLY A 105 5.05 10.17 -12.28
CA GLY A 105 6.33 9.47 -12.16
C GLY A 105 7.45 10.41 -11.73
N ASP A 106 7.62 11.53 -12.43
CA ASP A 106 8.65 12.52 -12.13
C ASP A 106 8.45 13.18 -10.76
N ALA A 107 7.20 13.47 -10.40
CA ALA A 107 6.86 14.01 -9.09
C ALA A 107 7.20 13.02 -7.96
N LEU A 108 6.86 11.74 -8.14
CA LEU A 108 7.17 10.69 -7.18
C LEU A 108 8.69 10.51 -7.05
N GLU A 109 9.41 10.44 -8.17
CA GLU A 109 10.88 10.29 -8.19
C GLU A 109 11.56 11.46 -7.47
N THR A 110 11.10 12.69 -7.71
CA THR A 110 11.62 13.88 -7.02
C THR A 110 11.43 13.80 -5.50
N VAL A 111 10.23 13.42 -5.04
CA VAL A 111 9.93 13.31 -3.60
C VAL A 111 10.73 12.17 -2.97
N LEU A 112 10.86 11.03 -3.65
CA LEU A 112 11.63 9.89 -3.16
C LEU A 112 13.14 10.21 -3.11
N GLY A 113 13.68 10.93 -4.11
CA GLY A 113 15.07 11.39 -4.10
C GLY A 113 15.37 12.25 -2.87
N ALA A 114 14.54 13.27 -2.62
CA ALA A 114 14.67 14.11 -1.42
C ALA A 114 14.49 13.31 -0.11
N ALA A 115 13.58 12.33 -0.08
CA ALA A 115 13.40 11.46 1.07
C ALA A 115 14.61 10.55 1.32
N PHE A 116 15.27 10.09 0.27
CA PHE A 116 16.48 9.29 0.35
C PHE A 116 17.66 10.14 0.90
N ASP A 117 17.84 11.35 0.39
CA ASP A 117 18.88 12.28 0.86
C ASP A 117 18.69 12.65 2.34
N ASP A 118 17.45 12.75 2.80
CA ASP A 118 17.12 13.02 4.21
C ASP A 118 17.11 11.75 5.09
N GLY A 119 17.44 10.57 4.52
CA GLY A 119 17.50 9.30 5.24
C GLY A 119 16.16 8.74 5.73
N LEU A 120 15.05 9.11 5.07
CA LEU A 120 13.71 8.56 5.36
C LEU A 120 13.49 7.19 4.73
N LEU A 121 14.22 6.86 3.68
CA LEU A 121 14.19 5.53 3.07
C LEU A 121 15.60 5.04 2.76
N ASP A 122 15.77 3.72 2.78
CA ASP A 122 17.06 3.06 2.55
C ASP A 122 17.18 2.51 1.12
N ASP A 123 16.05 2.16 0.50
CA ASP A 123 15.99 1.65 -0.89
C ASP A 123 14.59 1.89 -1.49
N ALA A 124 14.52 1.94 -2.82
CA ALA A 124 13.25 2.02 -3.54
C ALA A 124 13.35 1.41 -4.94
N VAL A 125 12.28 0.73 -5.36
CA VAL A 125 12.10 0.23 -6.72
C VAL A 125 10.88 0.90 -7.34
N ILE A 126 11.12 1.82 -8.27
CA ILE A 126 10.07 2.48 -9.04
C ILE A 126 9.76 1.61 -10.26
N ALA A 127 8.48 1.33 -10.48
CA ALA A 127 8.04 0.56 -11.63
C ALA A 127 8.20 1.37 -12.93
N ALA A 128 9.10 0.94 -13.82
CA ALA A 128 9.31 1.56 -15.12
C ALA A 128 8.28 1.14 -16.18
N SER A 129 7.38 0.21 -15.85
CA SER A 129 6.34 -0.27 -16.76
C SER A 129 5.13 -0.80 -15.99
N GLY A 130 3.97 -0.88 -16.68
CA GLY A 130 2.78 -1.52 -16.10
C GLY A 130 2.99 -3.00 -15.74
N ALA A 131 3.92 -3.70 -16.39
CA ALA A 131 4.27 -5.07 -16.03
C ALA A 131 5.00 -5.12 -14.67
N GLN A 132 5.96 -4.24 -14.45
CA GLN A 132 6.65 -4.12 -13.17
C GLN A 132 5.70 -3.66 -12.04
N ALA A 133 4.83 -2.68 -12.31
CA ALA A 133 3.81 -2.27 -11.34
C ALA A 133 2.95 -3.46 -10.89
N ARG A 134 2.49 -4.31 -11.84
CA ARG A 134 1.75 -5.53 -11.50
C ARG A 134 2.57 -6.54 -10.69
N GLN A 135 3.89 -6.61 -10.90
CA GLN A 135 4.76 -7.48 -10.08
C GLN A 135 4.87 -6.97 -8.63
N LEU A 136 4.99 -5.65 -8.43
CA LEU A 136 4.99 -5.06 -7.08
C LEU A 136 3.65 -5.32 -6.38
N TRP A 137 2.54 -5.14 -7.07
CA TRP A 137 1.21 -5.45 -6.53
C TRP A 137 1.06 -6.94 -6.22
N ARG A 138 1.54 -7.83 -7.09
CA ARG A 138 1.48 -9.28 -6.88
C ARG A 138 2.22 -9.71 -5.61
N LEU A 139 3.33 -9.06 -5.27
CA LEU A 139 4.04 -9.31 -4.02
C LEU A 139 3.11 -9.09 -2.81
N ARG A 140 2.37 -7.98 -2.81
CA ARG A 140 1.41 -7.65 -1.76
C ARG A 140 0.18 -8.59 -1.77
N GLU A 141 -0.38 -8.82 -2.93
CA GLU A 141 -1.59 -9.65 -3.11
C GLU A 141 -1.36 -11.12 -2.77
N ALA A 142 -0.13 -11.60 -2.86
CA ALA A 142 0.26 -12.95 -2.51
C ALA A 142 0.29 -13.23 -0.99
N ILE A 143 0.36 -12.21 -0.14
CA ILE A 143 0.51 -12.36 1.31
C ILE A 143 -0.61 -13.21 1.94
N PRO A 144 -1.91 -12.96 1.67
CA PRO A 144 -2.99 -13.76 2.27
C PRO A 144 -2.96 -15.25 1.90
N GLU A 145 -2.50 -15.56 0.67
CA GLU A 145 -2.32 -16.94 0.22
C GLU A 145 -1.11 -17.58 0.91
N ALA A 146 0.02 -16.89 0.91
CA ALA A 146 1.27 -17.35 1.51
C ALA A 146 1.13 -17.68 3.00
N GLN A 147 0.40 -16.86 3.74
CA GLN A 147 0.15 -17.07 5.17
C GLN A 147 -0.51 -18.42 5.49
N LYS A 148 -1.34 -18.96 4.59
CA LYS A 148 -2.01 -20.25 4.79
C LYS A 148 -1.03 -21.41 4.91
N HIS A 149 0.16 -21.27 4.34
CA HIS A 149 1.21 -22.29 4.36
C HIS A 149 2.10 -22.24 5.61
N GLU A 150 2.01 -21.16 6.39
CA GLU A 150 2.80 -20.98 7.62
C GLU A 150 2.06 -21.40 8.90
N GLY A 151 0.81 -21.89 8.76
CA GLY A 151 -0.01 -22.40 9.87
C GLY A 151 -1.18 -21.49 10.22
N GLY A 152 -1.72 -21.64 11.43
CA GLY A 152 -2.83 -20.85 11.93
C GLY A 152 -2.43 -19.40 12.19
N SER A 153 -3.31 -18.45 11.86
CA SER A 153 -3.11 -17.03 12.16
C SER A 153 -4.36 -16.44 12.78
N ILE A 154 -4.17 -15.55 13.75
CA ILE A 154 -5.24 -14.71 14.27
C ILE A 154 -5.19 -13.41 13.47
N LYS A 155 -6.26 -13.14 12.69
CA LYS A 155 -6.35 -11.94 11.87
C LYS A 155 -7.14 -10.88 12.62
N HIS A 156 -6.58 -9.69 12.67
CA HIS A 156 -7.22 -8.51 13.22
C HIS A 156 -7.49 -7.53 12.08
N ASP A 157 -8.69 -6.98 12.07
CA ASP A 157 -9.07 -5.84 11.23
C ASP A 157 -9.42 -4.69 12.17
N ILE A 158 -8.47 -3.77 12.35
CA ILE A 158 -8.55 -2.67 13.30
C ILE A 158 -8.26 -1.35 12.62
N ALA A 159 -8.77 -0.26 13.18
CA ALA A 159 -8.45 1.09 12.78
C ALA A 159 -7.88 1.88 13.97
N ILE A 160 -6.73 2.50 13.75
CA ILE A 160 -6.06 3.36 14.74
C ILE A 160 -5.56 4.65 14.08
N PRO A 161 -5.36 5.74 14.83
CA PRO A 161 -4.70 6.91 14.29
C PRO A 161 -3.30 6.57 13.73
N ARG A 162 -2.96 7.08 12.56
CA ARG A 162 -1.67 6.79 11.90
C ARG A 162 -0.46 7.03 12.81
N SER A 163 -0.47 8.11 13.59
CA SER A 163 0.59 8.42 14.55
C SER A 163 0.77 7.38 15.68
N LYS A 164 -0.18 6.46 15.83
CA LYS A 164 -0.14 5.38 16.85
C LYS A 164 0.28 4.04 16.27
N VAL A 165 0.47 3.94 14.95
CA VAL A 165 0.84 2.67 14.28
C VAL A 165 2.19 2.13 14.79
N PRO A 166 3.27 2.91 14.92
CA PRO A 166 4.53 2.39 15.44
C PRO A 166 4.42 1.85 16.87
N GLU A 167 3.76 2.62 17.75
CA GLU A 167 3.53 2.19 19.13
C GLU A 167 2.72 0.88 19.18
N PHE A 168 1.68 0.79 18.35
CA PHE A 168 0.84 -0.42 18.30
C PHE A 168 1.64 -1.64 17.83
N ILE A 169 2.40 -1.53 16.73
CA ILE A 169 3.19 -2.65 16.19
C ILE A 169 4.29 -3.07 17.15
N ALA A 170 4.89 -2.15 17.89
CA ALA A 170 5.92 -2.47 18.87
C ALA A 170 5.37 -3.23 20.10
N ARG A 171 4.04 -3.17 20.36
CA ARG A 171 3.37 -3.79 21.51
C ARG A 171 2.60 -5.07 21.16
N ALA A 172 2.32 -5.31 19.89
CA ALA A 172 1.59 -6.48 19.38
C ALA A 172 2.51 -7.68 19.18
#